data_06adbf2320ff35618972da90986053e1
#
_entry.id   06adbf2320ff35618972da90986053e1
#
_cell.length_a   1.000
_cell.length_b   1.000
_cell.length_c   1.000
_cell.angle_alpha   90.00
_cell.angle_beta   90.00
_cell.angle_gamma   90.00
#
_symmetry.space_group_name_H-M   'P 1'
#
loop_
_entity.id
_entity.type
_entity.pdbx_description
1 polymer ?
#
loop_
_entity_poly.entity_id
_entity_poly.type
_entity_poly.pdbx_seq_one_letter_code
_entity_poly.pdbx_strand_id
1 'polypeptide(L)'
;MVYQDYLEDPVPEKMPILEDLYNLLRKQEEAEAQRLATALEIYVNGSLKVFNHRTNVELNNRLVCFDIKDLGKQLKKLGMLIVQDQVWNRVTINRSVHKSTRYYIDEFHRTRRSAC
;
A
#
# COMPACT_ATOMS: atom_id res chain seq x y z
N MET A 1 -2.75 -16.19 -11.90
CA MET A 1 -3.25 -15.25 -10.85
C MET A 1 -2.04 -14.69 -10.12
N VAL A 2 -2.02 -13.38 -9.76
CA VAL A 2 -0.82 -12.71 -9.19
C VAL A 2 -0.32 -13.40 -7.91
N TYR A 3 -1.23 -13.94 -7.10
CA TYR A 3 -0.91 -14.57 -5.81
C TYR A 3 -0.72 -16.09 -5.89
N GLN A 4 -0.65 -16.70 -7.07
CA GLN A 4 -0.62 -18.15 -7.20
C GLN A 4 0.61 -18.76 -6.51
N ASP A 5 1.79 -18.23 -6.80
CA ASP A 5 3.04 -18.72 -6.22
C ASP A 5 3.12 -18.48 -4.70
N TYR A 6 2.51 -17.38 -4.22
CA TYR A 6 2.43 -17.08 -2.80
C TYR A 6 1.46 -18.00 -2.06
N LEU A 7 0.34 -18.40 -2.69
CA LEU A 7 -0.63 -19.30 -2.08
C LEU A 7 -0.10 -20.75 -1.95
N GLU A 8 0.81 -21.14 -2.85
CA GLU A 8 1.46 -22.45 -2.79
C GLU A 8 2.52 -22.51 -1.67
N ASP A 9 3.23 -21.41 -1.44
CA ASP A 9 4.27 -21.30 -0.41
C ASP A 9 4.31 -19.88 0.14
N PRO A 10 3.61 -19.61 1.28
CA PRO A 10 3.41 -18.27 1.81
C PRO A 10 4.65 -17.73 2.54
N VAL A 11 5.71 -17.46 1.80
CA VAL A 11 6.91 -16.80 2.31
C VAL A 11 6.93 -15.32 1.90
N PRO A 12 7.50 -14.42 2.72
CA PRO A 12 7.55 -12.99 2.44
C PRO A 12 8.22 -12.65 1.10
N GLU A 13 9.18 -13.47 0.68
CA GLU A 13 9.93 -13.29 -0.58
C GLU A 13 9.07 -13.55 -1.81
N LYS A 14 8.02 -14.35 -1.70
CA LYS A 14 7.06 -14.65 -2.78
C LYS A 14 5.85 -13.73 -2.80
N MET A 15 5.73 -12.81 -1.82
CA MET A 15 4.65 -11.82 -1.83
C MET A 15 4.77 -10.95 -3.08
N PRO A 16 3.75 -10.91 -3.95
CA PRO A 16 3.80 -10.09 -5.16
C PRO A 16 3.84 -8.61 -4.84
N ILE A 17 4.56 -7.88 -5.66
CA ILE A 17 4.66 -6.43 -5.64
C ILE A 17 3.87 -5.82 -6.80
N LEU A 18 3.82 -4.49 -6.88
CA LEU A 18 3.06 -3.79 -7.91
C LEU A 18 3.57 -4.10 -9.32
N GLU A 19 4.88 -4.36 -9.47
CA GLU A 19 5.51 -4.76 -10.73
C GLU A 19 4.99 -6.11 -11.24
N ASP A 20 4.76 -7.08 -10.35
CA ASP A 20 4.22 -8.39 -10.72
C ASP A 20 2.81 -8.25 -11.30
N LEU A 21 1.97 -7.42 -10.68
CA LEU A 21 0.65 -7.09 -11.21
C LEU A 21 0.73 -6.41 -12.58
N TYR A 22 1.63 -5.43 -12.73
CA TYR A 22 1.85 -4.73 -13.99
C TYR A 22 2.24 -5.70 -15.11
N ASN A 23 3.20 -6.59 -14.86
CA ASN A 23 3.67 -7.58 -15.82
C ASN A 23 2.57 -8.56 -16.22
N LEU A 24 1.71 -8.95 -15.25
CA LEU A 24 0.57 -9.80 -15.53
C LEU A 24 -0.47 -9.10 -16.43
N LEU A 25 -0.79 -7.84 -16.12
CA LEU A 25 -1.73 -7.04 -16.92
C LEU A 25 -1.22 -6.81 -18.35
N ARG A 26 0.10 -6.61 -18.52
CA ARG A 26 0.71 -6.47 -19.85
C ARG A 26 0.62 -7.74 -20.69
N LYS A 27 0.54 -8.91 -20.07
CA LYS A 27 0.37 -10.20 -20.77
C LYS A 27 -1.08 -10.47 -21.21
N GLN A 28 -2.05 -9.71 -20.69
CA GLN A 28 -3.46 -9.84 -21.11
C GLN A 28 -3.70 -9.12 -22.43
N GLU A 29 -4.50 -9.71 -23.30
CA GLU A 29 -4.86 -9.14 -24.61
C GLU A 29 -6.04 -8.14 -24.52
N GLU A 30 -6.72 -8.11 -23.38
CA GLU A 30 -7.88 -7.26 -23.14
C GLU A 30 -7.52 -5.77 -23.09
N ALA A 31 -8.31 -4.93 -23.78
CA ALA A 31 -8.07 -3.49 -23.86
C ALA A 31 -8.11 -2.82 -22.48
N GLU A 32 -8.98 -3.25 -21.58
CA GLU A 32 -9.10 -2.76 -20.22
C GLU A 32 -7.83 -3.07 -19.41
N ALA A 33 -7.27 -4.27 -19.54
CA ALA A 33 -6.03 -4.66 -18.87
C ALA A 33 -4.85 -3.79 -19.33
N GLN A 34 -4.77 -3.50 -20.64
CA GLN A 34 -3.72 -2.63 -21.18
C GLN A 34 -3.86 -1.18 -20.70
N ARG A 35 -5.08 -0.66 -20.58
CA ARG A 35 -5.32 0.67 -19.98
C ARG A 35 -4.90 0.74 -18.54
N LEU A 36 -5.22 -0.28 -17.73
CA LEU A 36 -4.80 -0.37 -16.33
C LEU A 36 -3.28 -0.49 -16.22
N ALA A 37 -2.64 -1.30 -17.05
CA ALA A 37 -1.18 -1.41 -17.10
C ALA A 37 -0.53 -0.06 -17.42
N THR A 38 -1.05 0.70 -18.39
CA THR A 38 -0.55 2.02 -18.73
C THR A 38 -0.71 3.01 -17.56
N ALA A 39 -1.82 2.95 -16.84
CA ALA A 39 -2.03 3.79 -15.65
C ALA A 39 -1.08 3.42 -14.50
N LEU A 40 -0.73 2.14 -14.34
CA LEU A 40 0.19 1.65 -13.31
C LEU A 40 1.65 1.93 -13.64
N GLU A 41 1.99 2.16 -14.90
CA GLU A 41 3.38 2.30 -15.35
C GLU A 41 4.14 3.42 -14.60
N ILE A 42 3.47 4.53 -14.29
CA ILE A 42 4.08 5.64 -13.54
C ILE A 42 4.48 5.24 -12.10
N TYR A 43 3.77 4.28 -11.50
CA TYR A 43 4.03 3.77 -10.15
C TYR A 43 5.02 2.61 -10.14
N VAL A 44 5.22 1.91 -11.26
CA VAL A 44 6.12 0.77 -11.39
C VAL A 44 7.49 1.20 -11.92
N ASN A 45 7.51 1.92 -13.04
CA ASN A 45 8.73 2.30 -13.75
C ASN A 45 8.96 3.82 -13.77
N GLY A 46 7.96 4.60 -13.41
CA GLY A 46 8.00 6.06 -13.48
C GLY A 46 8.52 6.72 -12.20
N SER A 47 8.32 8.04 -12.13
CA SER A 47 8.76 8.89 -11.02
C SER A 47 8.08 8.59 -9.68
N LEU A 48 6.98 7.84 -9.67
CA LEU A 48 6.20 7.51 -8.47
C LEU A 48 6.43 6.06 -7.97
N LYS A 49 7.52 5.42 -8.36
CA LYS A 49 7.84 4.02 -8.02
C LYS A 49 8.20 3.76 -6.54
N VAL A 50 8.09 4.75 -5.68
CA VAL A 50 8.50 4.68 -4.26
C VAL A 50 7.86 3.52 -3.50
N PHE A 51 6.66 3.10 -3.88
CA PHE A 51 5.94 1.99 -3.24
C PHE A 51 6.09 0.65 -3.96
N ASN A 52 6.86 0.59 -5.04
CA ASN A 52 7.09 -0.64 -5.77
C ASN A 52 8.23 -1.47 -5.15
N HIS A 53 8.12 -1.76 -3.87
CA HIS A 53 9.09 -2.54 -3.11
C HIS A 53 8.36 -3.49 -2.17
N ARG A 54 9.03 -4.56 -1.79
CA ARG A 54 8.56 -5.44 -0.71
C ARG A 54 8.57 -4.68 0.61
N THR A 55 7.63 -5.01 1.47
CA THR A 55 7.56 -4.42 2.81
C THR A 55 8.85 -4.73 3.57
N ASN A 56 9.54 -3.69 3.99
CA ASN A 56 10.81 -3.73 4.71
C ASN A 56 10.70 -3.20 6.14
N VAL A 57 9.48 -3.00 6.63
CA VAL A 57 9.21 -2.41 7.95
C VAL A 57 8.42 -3.39 8.79
N GLU A 58 8.90 -3.67 9.99
CA GLU A 58 8.18 -4.44 11.01
C GLU A 58 7.41 -3.49 11.92
N LEU A 59 6.09 -3.61 11.95
CA LEU A 59 5.19 -2.78 12.76
C LEU A 59 4.79 -3.46 14.08
N ASN A 60 5.72 -4.15 14.74
CA ASN A 60 5.44 -4.91 15.96
C ASN A 60 5.50 -4.06 17.25
N ASN A 61 5.94 -2.82 17.16
CA ASN A 61 6.07 -1.92 18.30
C ASN A 61 4.71 -1.43 18.82
N ARG A 62 4.64 -1.15 20.12
CA ARG A 62 3.44 -0.56 20.76
C ARG A 62 3.19 0.88 20.33
N LEU A 63 4.25 1.62 20.02
CA LEU A 63 4.20 2.99 19.52
C LEU A 63 4.82 3.00 18.13
N VAL A 64 4.05 3.43 17.15
CA VAL A 64 4.46 3.55 15.75
C VAL A 64 4.12 4.96 15.28
N CYS A 65 5.07 5.62 14.64
CA CYS A 65 4.88 6.92 14.01
C CYS A 65 5.13 6.79 12.51
N PHE A 66 4.18 7.24 11.70
CA PHE A 66 4.32 7.32 10.25
C PHE A 66 4.60 8.77 9.85
N ASP A 67 5.81 9.04 9.41
CA ASP A 67 6.14 10.34 8.82
C ASP A 67 5.94 10.28 7.30
N ILE A 68 4.99 11.08 6.82
CA ILE A 68 4.66 11.20 5.39
C ILE A 68 5.02 12.58 4.83
N LYS A 69 5.79 13.37 5.57
CA LYS A 69 6.14 14.74 5.20
C LYS A 69 6.90 14.81 3.88
N ASP A 70 7.85 13.89 3.70
CA ASP A 70 8.73 13.86 2.54
C ASP A 70 8.08 13.23 1.29
N LEU A 71 6.88 12.65 1.45
CA LEU A 71 6.08 12.24 0.30
C LEU A 71 5.55 13.48 -0.42
N GLY A 72 6.00 13.72 -1.63
CA GLY A 72 5.51 14.81 -2.47
C GLY A 72 3.98 14.82 -2.60
N LYS A 73 3.40 15.94 -3.01
CA LYS A 73 1.94 16.14 -3.09
C LYS A 73 1.19 15.02 -3.82
N GLN A 74 1.82 14.42 -4.83
CA GLN A 74 1.23 13.34 -5.64
C GLN A 74 1.14 12.02 -4.89
N LEU A 75 2.16 11.69 -4.08
CA LEU A 75 2.22 10.44 -3.31
C LEU A 75 1.57 10.54 -1.93
N LYS A 76 1.31 11.75 -1.43
CA LYS A 76 0.75 11.96 -0.09
C LYS A 76 -0.60 11.26 0.08
N LYS A 77 -1.48 11.30 -0.93
CA LYS A 77 -2.78 10.60 -0.88
C LYS A 77 -2.62 9.09 -0.81
N LEU A 78 -1.72 8.53 -1.62
CA LEU A 78 -1.44 7.10 -1.62
C LEU A 78 -0.79 6.67 -0.29
N GLY A 79 0.18 7.44 0.21
CA GLY A 79 0.79 7.22 1.51
C GLY A 79 -0.23 7.23 2.65
N MET A 80 -1.18 8.16 2.65
CA MET A 80 -2.27 8.20 3.63
C MET A 80 -3.17 6.97 3.56
N LEU A 81 -3.51 6.49 2.36
CA LEU A 81 -4.29 5.27 2.20
C LEU A 81 -3.56 4.05 2.78
N ILE A 82 -2.27 3.92 2.50
CA ILE A 82 -1.44 2.83 3.05
C ILE A 82 -1.37 2.90 4.57
N VAL A 83 -1.14 4.09 5.14
CA VAL A 83 -1.12 4.28 6.59
C VAL A 83 -2.47 3.92 7.21
N GLN A 84 -3.58 4.38 6.63
CA GLN A 84 -4.92 4.06 7.13
C GLN A 84 -5.21 2.56 7.09
N ASP A 85 -4.82 1.88 6.04
CA ASP A 85 -4.97 0.42 5.93
C ASP A 85 -4.17 -0.29 7.03
N GLN A 86 -2.92 0.08 7.25
CA GLN A 86 -2.08 -0.48 8.31
C GLN A 86 -2.66 -0.22 9.71
N VAL A 87 -3.14 0.99 9.97
CA VAL A 87 -3.79 1.33 11.24
C VAL A 87 -5.05 0.51 11.43
N TRP A 88 -5.90 0.37 10.40
CA TRP A 88 -7.15 -0.37 10.46
C TRP A 88 -6.92 -1.87 10.71
N ASN A 89 -5.95 -2.45 10.04
CA ASN A 89 -5.52 -3.83 10.28
C ASN A 89 -5.07 -4.02 11.74
N ARG A 90 -4.28 -3.09 12.27
CA ARG A 90 -3.80 -3.14 13.66
C ARG A 90 -4.93 -3.00 14.67
N VAL A 91 -5.86 -2.07 14.43
CA VAL A 91 -7.06 -1.90 15.26
C VAL A 91 -7.88 -3.18 15.30
N THR A 92 -8.08 -3.83 14.15
CA THR A 92 -8.85 -5.08 14.05
C THR A 92 -8.18 -6.20 14.84
N ILE A 93 -6.88 -6.39 14.69
CA ILE A 93 -6.10 -7.39 15.44
C ILE A 93 -6.15 -7.10 16.95
N ASN A 94 -5.92 -5.86 17.36
CA ASN A 94 -5.93 -5.49 18.77
C ASN A 94 -7.32 -5.68 19.39
N ARG A 95 -8.38 -5.37 18.64
CA ARG A 95 -9.76 -5.57 19.08
C ARG A 95 -10.09 -7.03 19.33
N SER A 96 -9.61 -7.96 18.49
CA SER A 96 -9.81 -9.39 18.67
C SER A 96 -9.18 -9.94 19.95
N VAL A 97 -8.13 -9.30 20.45
CA VAL A 97 -7.45 -9.63 21.71
C VAL A 97 -7.75 -8.64 22.85
N HIS A 98 -8.85 -7.88 22.74
CA HIS A 98 -9.32 -6.89 23.72
C HIS A 98 -8.28 -5.82 24.11
N LYS A 99 -7.42 -5.43 23.19
CA LYS A 99 -6.45 -4.33 23.36
C LYS A 99 -6.99 -3.04 22.73
N SER A 100 -6.90 -1.94 23.47
CA SER A 100 -7.26 -0.62 22.93
C SER A 100 -6.17 -0.09 22.01
N THR A 101 -6.57 0.58 20.93
CA THR A 101 -5.67 1.28 20.01
C THR A 101 -6.04 2.76 19.99
N ARG A 102 -5.03 3.63 20.03
CA ARG A 102 -5.20 5.06 19.88
C ARG A 102 -4.50 5.50 18.61
N TYR A 103 -5.19 6.27 17.79
CA TYR A 103 -4.68 6.82 16.55
C TYR A 103 -4.71 8.35 16.63
N TYR A 104 -3.55 8.97 16.50
CA TYR A 104 -3.38 10.41 16.48
C TYR A 104 -2.98 10.85 15.09
N ILE A 105 -3.69 11.83 14.53
CA ILE A 105 -3.42 12.37 13.21
C ILE A 105 -3.13 13.86 13.37
N ASP A 106 -1.92 14.27 13.01
CA ASP A 106 -1.59 15.67 12.87
C ASP A 106 -2.08 16.21 11.52
N GLU A 107 -2.48 17.47 11.46
CA GLU A 107 -2.98 18.13 10.24
C GLU A 107 -4.18 17.43 9.55
N PHE A 108 -5.05 16.77 10.30
CA PHE A 108 -6.21 16.03 9.78
C PHE A 108 -7.09 16.87 8.81
N HIS A 109 -7.20 18.17 9.02
CA HIS A 109 -7.95 19.08 8.15
C HIS A 109 -7.43 19.12 6.71
N ARG A 110 -6.12 18.89 6.49
CA ARG A 110 -5.51 18.79 5.15
C ARG A 110 -5.87 17.48 4.45
N THR A 111 -6.01 16.43 5.21
CA THR A 111 -6.37 15.10 4.71
C THR A 111 -7.80 15.04 4.23
N ARG A 112 -8.72 15.72 4.93
CA ARG A 112 -10.15 15.73 4.60
C ARG A 112 -10.47 16.45 3.27
N ARG A 113 -9.71 17.50 2.91
CA ARG A 113 -9.86 18.22 1.63
C ARG A 113 -9.39 17.40 0.41
N SER A 114 -8.68 16.31 0.64
CA SER A 114 -8.15 15.44 -0.41
C SER A 114 -9.03 14.23 -0.71
N ALA A 115 -10.08 14.00 0.07
CA ALA A 115 -11.00 12.87 -0.05
C ALA A 115 -12.33 13.22 -0.75
N CYS A 116 -12.49 14.46 -1.27
CA CYS A 116 -13.61 14.88 -2.13
C CYS A 116 -13.20 14.88 -3.59
#